data_6d2f263cbef20a2163d6593db5447491
#
_entry.id   6d2f263cbef20a2163d6593db5447491
#
_cell.length_a   1.000
_cell.length_b   1.000
_cell.length_c   1.000
_cell.angle_alpha   90.00
_cell.angle_beta   90.00
_cell.angle_gamma   90.00
#
_symmetry.space_group_name_H-M   'P 1'
#
loop_
_entity.id
_entity.type
_entity.pdbx_description
1 polymer ?
#
loop_
_entity_poly.entity_id
_entity_poly.type
_entity_poly.pdbx_seq_one_letter_code
_entity_poly.pdbx_strand_id
1 'polypeptide(L)'
;MSNETNSDEIPVEVLSENETDSSNKIEELDNMDNNDDTSEDLSKLLELEKQKTLQFEEKLKHVLADFQNLSKKTQNDIETGVNSKINEFMLDFLKIYDDFIRAKEVISESKINADGLNSILKNMESLMEKYNVKPIDALGEIFDPNFHEAISIISDPSLDDNTITKEIRKGYISHEKILRPTLVEISKKENDDKKWLKL
;
A
#
# COMPACT_ATOMS: atom_id res chain seq x y z
N MET A 1 -22.00 -30.06 -5.51
CA MET A 1 -21.78 -29.01 -6.51
C MET A 1 -20.32 -28.67 -6.49
N SER A 2 -19.68 -28.92 -7.56
CA SER A 2 -18.24 -29.13 -7.76
C SER A 2 -17.42 -27.85 -7.64
N ASN A 3 -16.39 -27.88 -6.78
CA ASN A 3 -15.34 -26.89 -6.74
C ASN A 3 -14.37 -27.16 -7.90
N GLU A 4 -14.41 -26.37 -8.93
CA GLU A 4 -13.33 -26.31 -9.93
C GLU A 4 -12.31 -25.29 -9.47
N THR A 5 -11.22 -25.79 -8.91
CA THR A 5 -9.99 -25.02 -8.71
C THR A 5 -9.31 -24.89 -10.08
N ASN A 6 -9.43 -23.72 -10.68
CA ASN A 6 -8.67 -23.37 -11.87
C ASN A 6 -7.23 -23.07 -11.43
N SER A 7 -6.35 -24.06 -11.54
CA SER A 7 -4.91 -23.87 -11.46
C SER A 7 -4.43 -23.39 -12.82
N ASP A 8 -4.21 -22.09 -12.94
CA ASP A 8 -3.47 -21.51 -14.07
C ASP A 8 -2.03 -22.01 -14.01
N GLU A 9 -1.80 -23.15 -14.67
CA GLU A 9 -0.45 -23.62 -14.95
C GLU A 9 0.17 -22.65 -15.97
N ILE A 10 1.18 -21.90 -15.51
CA ILE A 10 2.05 -21.11 -16.39
C ILE A 10 2.76 -22.12 -17.30
N PRO A 11 2.62 -22.05 -18.63
CA PRO A 11 3.33 -22.94 -19.52
C PRO A 11 4.83 -22.61 -19.41
N VAL A 12 5.57 -23.47 -18.73
CA VAL A 12 7.04 -23.48 -18.81
C VAL A 12 7.39 -24.14 -20.13
N GLU A 13 7.67 -23.33 -21.13
CA GLU A 13 8.25 -23.81 -22.38
C GLU A 13 9.66 -24.33 -22.07
N VAL A 14 9.76 -25.61 -21.81
CA VAL A 14 11.02 -26.32 -21.71
C VAL A 14 11.61 -26.35 -23.11
N LEU A 15 12.56 -25.49 -23.40
CA LEU A 15 13.39 -25.57 -24.57
C LEU A 15 14.12 -26.93 -24.50
N SER A 16 13.60 -27.92 -25.23
CA SER A 16 14.26 -29.20 -25.44
C SER A 16 15.50 -28.92 -26.28
N GLU A 17 16.62 -28.70 -25.61
CA GLU A 17 17.93 -28.76 -26.30
C GLU A 17 18.14 -30.19 -26.79
N ASN A 18 18.42 -30.31 -28.08
CA ASN A 18 18.67 -31.56 -28.79
C ASN A 18 19.86 -32.32 -28.15
N GLU A 19 19.56 -33.30 -27.32
CA GLU A 19 20.55 -34.25 -26.76
C GLU A 19 21.10 -35.25 -27.80
N THR A 20 20.77 -35.09 -29.08
CA THR A 20 21.11 -36.12 -30.12
C THR A 20 22.45 -35.91 -30.80
N ASP A 21 23.19 -34.83 -30.53
CA ASP A 21 24.46 -34.59 -31.24
C ASP A 21 25.73 -34.97 -30.42
N SER A 22 25.57 -35.33 -29.14
CA SER A 22 26.74 -35.73 -28.31
C SER A 22 27.08 -37.23 -28.40
N SER A 23 26.10 -38.08 -28.72
CA SER A 23 26.31 -39.55 -28.73
C SER A 23 27.05 -40.05 -29.96
N ASN A 24 26.92 -39.38 -31.12
CA ASN A 24 27.57 -39.82 -32.36
C ASN A 24 29.07 -39.38 -32.44
N LYS A 25 29.54 -38.53 -31.58
CA LYS A 25 30.91 -38.05 -31.59
C LYS A 25 31.85 -38.88 -30.70
N ILE A 26 31.28 -39.75 -29.87
CA ILE A 26 32.08 -40.60 -28.96
C ILE A 26 32.52 -41.89 -29.65
N GLU A 27 31.79 -42.40 -30.66
CA GLU A 27 32.14 -43.64 -31.38
C GLU A 27 33.24 -43.48 -32.44
N GLU A 28 33.58 -42.23 -32.85
CA GLU A 28 34.66 -41.98 -33.82
C GLU A 28 36.05 -41.85 -33.18
N LEU A 29 36.19 -41.80 -31.84
CA LEU A 29 37.45 -41.56 -31.15
C LEU A 29 38.25 -42.83 -30.78
N ASP A 30 37.69 -44.02 -31.05
CA ASP A 30 38.33 -45.30 -30.63
C ASP A 30 39.40 -45.84 -31.57
N ASN A 31 39.77 -45.09 -32.64
CA ASN A 31 40.76 -45.55 -33.64
C ASN A 31 41.80 -44.53 -34.06
N MET A 32 42.38 -43.77 -33.12
CA MET A 32 43.61 -42.99 -33.45
C MET A 32 44.61 -43.05 -32.29
N ASP A 33 45.65 -43.85 -32.52
CA ASP A 33 46.86 -43.93 -31.75
C ASP A 33 47.72 -42.64 -31.98
N ASN A 34 47.49 -41.59 -31.12
CA ASN A 34 48.40 -40.44 -30.93
C ASN A 34 48.08 -39.79 -29.59
N ASN A 35 48.79 -40.20 -28.55
CA ASN A 35 48.55 -39.86 -27.13
C ASN A 35 48.90 -38.41 -26.72
N ASP A 36 49.30 -37.53 -27.62
CA ASP A 36 49.70 -36.13 -27.25
C ASP A 36 48.65 -35.10 -27.72
N ASP A 37 47.99 -35.32 -28.86
CA ASP A 37 47.00 -34.40 -29.44
C ASP A 37 45.64 -34.49 -28.74
N THR A 38 45.26 -35.68 -28.28
CA THR A 38 43.98 -35.94 -27.55
C THR A 38 43.96 -35.31 -26.17
N SER A 39 45.08 -35.16 -25.51
CA SER A 39 45.22 -34.54 -24.18
C SER A 39 44.98 -33.01 -24.22
N GLU A 40 45.47 -32.35 -25.28
CA GLU A 40 45.23 -30.91 -25.49
C GLU A 40 43.78 -30.59 -25.86
N ASP A 41 43.14 -31.42 -26.69
CA ASP A 41 41.73 -31.26 -27.07
C ASP A 41 40.81 -31.50 -25.89
N LEU A 42 41.08 -32.49 -25.02
CA LEU A 42 40.31 -32.76 -23.81
C LEU A 42 40.43 -31.60 -22.81
N SER A 43 41.63 -31.02 -22.66
CA SER A 43 41.84 -29.87 -21.77
C SER A 43 41.15 -28.61 -22.29
N LYS A 44 41.09 -28.37 -23.60
CA LYS A 44 40.31 -27.30 -24.21
C LYS A 44 38.82 -27.47 -24.01
N LEU A 45 38.32 -28.70 -24.17
CA LEU A 45 36.92 -29.02 -23.95
C LEU A 45 36.51 -28.81 -22.48
N LEU A 46 37.35 -29.24 -21.54
CA LEU A 46 37.16 -29.04 -20.11
C LEU A 46 37.09 -27.56 -19.75
N GLU A 47 37.98 -26.75 -20.32
CA GLU A 47 38.00 -25.29 -20.07
C GLU A 47 36.74 -24.62 -20.62
N LEU A 48 36.29 -25.05 -21.82
CA LEU A 48 35.05 -24.54 -22.42
C LEU A 48 33.82 -24.89 -21.59
N GLU A 49 33.74 -26.10 -21.08
CA GLU A 49 32.64 -26.53 -20.19
C GLU A 49 32.68 -25.80 -18.83
N LYS A 50 33.85 -25.57 -18.26
CA LYS A 50 34.00 -24.72 -17.06
C LYS A 50 33.52 -23.28 -17.32
N GLN A 51 33.87 -22.67 -18.46
CA GLN A 51 33.39 -21.35 -18.81
C GLN A 51 31.89 -21.30 -18.98
N LYS A 52 31.27 -22.31 -19.63
CA LYS A 52 29.80 -22.41 -19.71
C LYS A 52 29.17 -22.54 -18.34
N THR A 53 29.72 -23.38 -17.46
CA THR A 53 29.23 -23.56 -16.10
C THR A 53 29.25 -22.25 -15.32
N LEU A 54 30.36 -21.49 -15.39
CA LEU A 54 30.46 -20.17 -14.74
C LEU A 54 29.44 -19.19 -15.33
N GLN A 55 29.23 -19.17 -16.63
CA GLN A 55 28.21 -18.32 -17.25
C GLN A 55 26.79 -18.70 -16.81
N PHE A 56 26.49 -20.00 -16.68
CA PHE A 56 25.19 -20.45 -16.20
C PHE A 56 25.01 -20.12 -14.71
N GLU A 57 26.03 -20.26 -13.89
CA GLU A 57 25.97 -19.87 -12.48
C GLU A 57 25.72 -18.36 -12.32
N GLU A 58 26.37 -17.54 -13.13
CA GLU A 58 26.15 -16.10 -13.12
C GLU A 58 24.73 -15.74 -13.57
N LYS A 59 24.26 -16.33 -14.66
CA LYS A 59 22.87 -16.16 -15.12
C LYS A 59 21.88 -16.61 -14.05
N LEU A 60 22.11 -17.74 -13.41
CA LEU A 60 21.24 -18.24 -12.34
C LEU A 60 21.19 -17.28 -11.17
N LYS A 61 22.32 -16.71 -10.75
CA LYS A 61 22.38 -15.69 -9.69
C LYS A 61 21.57 -14.45 -10.07
N HIS A 62 21.69 -13.98 -11.30
CA HIS A 62 20.88 -12.85 -11.79
C HIS A 62 19.38 -13.14 -11.79
N VAL A 63 18.98 -14.28 -12.35
CA VAL A 63 17.57 -14.68 -12.39
C VAL A 63 16.99 -14.84 -10.98
N LEU A 64 17.79 -15.41 -10.06
CA LEU A 64 17.36 -15.56 -8.67
C LEU A 64 17.17 -14.20 -7.98
N ALA A 65 18.09 -13.26 -8.22
CA ALA A 65 17.98 -11.90 -7.69
C ALA A 65 16.73 -11.17 -8.28
N ASP A 66 16.52 -11.29 -9.57
CA ASP A 66 15.36 -10.72 -10.26
C ASP A 66 14.04 -11.31 -9.75
N PHE A 67 14.00 -12.63 -9.55
CA PHE A 67 12.85 -13.32 -8.96
C PHE A 67 12.55 -12.82 -7.54
N GLN A 68 13.58 -12.68 -6.70
CA GLN A 68 13.41 -12.15 -5.35
C GLN A 68 12.89 -10.71 -5.36
N ASN A 69 13.42 -9.86 -6.23
CA ASN A 69 12.97 -8.49 -6.40
C ASN A 69 11.52 -8.43 -6.88
N LEU A 70 11.18 -9.26 -7.89
CA LEU A 70 9.82 -9.33 -8.42
C LEU A 70 8.84 -9.84 -7.37
N SER A 71 9.20 -10.89 -6.63
CA SER A 71 8.38 -11.43 -5.55
C SER A 71 8.08 -10.37 -4.47
N LYS A 72 9.12 -9.64 -4.03
CA LYS A 72 8.96 -8.55 -3.06
C LYS A 72 8.09 -7.42 -3.61
N LYS A 73 8.29 -7.05 -4.87
CA LYS A 73 7.48 -6.01 -5.51
C LYS A 73 6.02 -6.45 -5.61
N THR A 74 5.77 -7.68 -6.08
CA THR A 74 4.41 -8.22 -6.20
C THR A 74 3.69 -8.25 -4.85
N GLN A 75 4.38 -8.68 -3.79
CA GLN A 75 3.81 -8.67 -2.43
C GLN A 75 3.41 -7.25 -2.00
N ASN A 76 4.28 -6.27 -2.21
CA ASN A 76 3.99 -4.88 -1.89
C ASN A 76 2.83 -4.32 -2.74
N ASP A 77 2.78 -4.65 -4.02
CA ASP A 77 1.73 -4.20 -4.94
C ASP A 77 0.35 -4.78 -4.54
N ILE A 78 0.31 -6.06 -4.14
CA ILE A 78 -0.90 -6.70 -3.61
C ILE A 78 -1.35 -6.01 -2.33
N GLU A 79 -0.46 -5.83 -1.35
CA GLU A 79 -0.78 -5.19 -0.08
C GLU A 79 -1.26 -3.74 -0.27
N THR A 80 -0.59 -2.98 -1.13
CA THR A 80 -0.99 -1.61 -1.46
C THR A 80 -2.35 -1.57 -2.17
N GLY A 81 -2.60 -2.50 -3.09
CA GLY A 81 -3.87 -2.62 -3.81
C GLY A 81 -5.04 -2.97 -2.88
N VAL A 82 -4.84 -3.93 -1.98
CA VAL A 82 -5.84 -4.32 -0.97
C VAL A 82 -6.14 -3.15 -0.03
N ASN A 83 -5.10 -2.51 0.52
CA ASN A 83 -5.27 -1.37 1.41
C ASN A 83 -5.97 -0.19 0.73
N SER A 84 -5.68 0.05 -0.56
CA SER A 84 -6.36 1.09 -1.33
C SER A 84 -7.87 0.82 -1.46
N LYS A 85 -8.26 -0.42 -1.73
CA LYS A 85 -9.68 -0.80 -1.82
C LYS A 85 -10.39 -0.75 -0.48
N ILE A 86 -9.72 -1.14 0.59
CA ILE A 86 -10.26 -1.00 1.96
C ILE A 86 -10.46 0.49 2.29
N ASN A 87 -9.51 1.35 1.95
CA ASN A 87 -9.62 2.79 2.20
C ASN A 87 -10.79 3.43 1.42
N GLU A 88 -10.99 3.04 0.15
CA GLU A 88 -12.13 3.48 -0.65
C GLU A 88 -13.47 3.07 0.01
N PHE A 89 -13.57 1.81 0.42
CA PHE A 89 -14.76 1.32 1.16
C PHE A 89 -14.96 2.08 2.47
N MET A 90 -13.89 2.33 3.23
CA MET A 90 -13.97 3.07 4.50
C MET A 90 -14.43 4.52 4.29
N LEU A 91 -14.06 5.18 3.20
CA LEU A 91 -14.58 6.51 2.88
C LEU A 91 -16.09 6.53 2.69
N ASP A 92 -16.65 5.52 2.02
CA ASP A 92 -18.09 5.41 1.85
C ASP A 92 -18.79 5.03 3.19
N PHE A 93 -18.18 4.16 3.97
CA PHE A 93 -18.64 3.82 5.30
C PHE A 93 -18.68 5.03 6.24
N LEU A 94 -17.67 5.91 6.18
CA LEU A 94 -17.61 7.13 6.98
C LEU A 94 -18.73 8.12 6.63
N LYS A 95 -19.22 8.15 5.38
CA LYS A 95 -20.39 8.97 5.00
C LYS A 95 -21.64 8.50 5.75
N ILE A 96 -21.85 7.19 5.79
CA ILE A 96 -22.98 6.58 6.52
C ILE A 96 -22.84 6.85 8.02
N TYR A 97 -21.63 6.72 8.57
CA TYR A 97 -21.36 7.01 9.97
C TYR A 97 -21.68 8.48 10.34
N ASP A 98 -21.29 9.43 9.48
CA ASP A 98 -21.62 10.85 9.67
C ASP A 98 -23.14 11.10 9.67
N ASP A 99 -23.91 10.38 8.83
CA ASP A 99 -25.37 10.46 8.81
C ASP A 99 -25.98 9.96 10.12
N PHE A 100 -25.43 8.88 10.70
CA PHE A 100 -25.85 8.38 12.00
C PHE A 100 -25.51 9.36 13.15
N ILE A 101 -24.37 10.04 13.09
CA ILE A 101 -24.02 11.08 14.08
C ILE A 101 -25.04 12.23 14.01
N ARG A 102 -25.35 12.73 12.80
CA ARG A 102 -26.38 13.77 12.63
C ARG A 102 -27.76 13.32 13.13
N ALA A 103 -28.15 12.10 12.83
CA ALA A 103 -29.41 11.55 13.33
C ALA A 103 -29.43 11.51 14.87
N LYS A 104 -28.31 11.16 15.51
CA LYS A 104 -28.17 11.16 16.97
C LYS A 104 -28.35 12.57 17.54
N GLU A 105 -27.77 13.60 16.93
CA GLU A 105 -27.93 14.99 17.37
C GLU A 105 -29.39 15.40 17.36
N VAL A 106 -30.12 15.17 16.27
CA VAL A 106 -31.56 15.48 16.13
C VAL A 106 -32.40 14.70 17.15
N ILE A 107 -32.14 13.42 17.38
CA ILE A 107 -32.85 12.58 18.33
C ILE A 107 -32.62 13.07 19.77
N SER A 108 -31.35 13.47 20.08
CA SER A 108 -31.02 13.98 21.42
C SER A 108 -31.77 15.26 21.76
N GLU A 109 -31.97 16.15 20.80
CA GLU A 109 -32.78 17.37 20.96
C GLU A 109 -34.25 17.05 21.24
N SER A 110 -34.75 15.94 20.68
CA SER A 110 -36.15 15.52 20.80
C SER A 110 -36.46 14.75 22.09
N LYS A 111 -35.49 14.54 23.00
CA LYS A 111 -35.62 13.75 24.24
C LYS A 111 -36.09 12.31 24.01
N ILE A 112 -35.90 11.74 22.87
CA ILE A 112 -36.20 10.35 22.52
C ILE A 112 -35.05 9.46 22.98
N ASN A 113 -35.35 8.24 23.42
CA ASN A 113 -34.31 7.28 23.78
C ASN A 113 -33.48 6.89 22.57
N ALA A 114 -32.18 7.19 22.63
CA ALA A 114 -31.20 6.94 21.59
C ALA A 114 -30.28 5.72 21.86
N ASP A 115 -30.61 4.84 22.83
CA ASP A 115 -29.74 3.74 23.25
C ASP A 115 -29.43 2.78 22.11
N GLY A 116 -30.41 2.45 21.26
CA GLY A 116 -30.22 1.64 20.06
C GLY A 116 -29.24 2.28 19.07
N LEU A 117 -29.40 3.58 18.85
CA LEU A 117 -28.50 4.34 17.95
C LEU A 117 -27.08 4.42 18.50
N ASN A 118 -26.93 4.64 19.80
CA ASN A 118 -25.62 4.64 20.47
C ASN A 118 -24.93 3.27 20.33
N SER A 119 -25.68 2.18 20.42
CA SER A 119 -25.14 0.82 20.24
C SER A 119 -24.67 0.60 18.80
N ILE A 120 -25.41 1.10 17.81
CA ILE A 120 -25.00 1.02 16.39
C ILE A 120 -23.72 1.82 16.17
N LEU A 121 -23.64 3.06 16.63
CA LEU A 121 -22.46 3.91 16.51
C LEU A 121 -21.23 3.26 17.14
N LYS A 122 -21.37 2.69 18.34
CA LYS A 122 -20.28 1.96 19.01
C LYS A 122 -19.80 0.75 18.19
N ASN A 123 -20.71 0.01 17.58
CA ASN A 123 -20.33 -1.11 16.70
C ASN A 123 -19.59 -0.61 15.45
N MET A 124 -20.00 0.52 14.89
CA MET A 124 -19.33 1.14 13.75
C MET A 124 -17.93 1.64 14.13
N GLU A 125 -17.77 2.24 15.31
CA GLU A 125 -16.45 2.63 15.85
C GLU A 125 -15.53 1.42 16.06
N SER A 126 -16.04 0.33 16.63
CA SER A 126 -15.29 -0.92 16.79
C SER A 126 -14.88 -1.53 15.45
N LEU A 127 -15.71 -1.38 14.41
CA LEU A 127 -15.34 -1.80 13.05
C LEU A 127 -14.22 -0.94 12.49
N MET A 128 -14.27 0.37 12.64
CA MET A 128 -13.21 1.29 12.22
C MET A 128 -11.88 0.96 12.90
N GLU A 129 -11.90 0.73 14.22
CA GLU A 129 -10.72 0.35 15.00
C GLU A 129 -10.10 -0.97 14.50
N LYS A 130 -10.93 -1.97 14.18
CA LYS A 130 -10.47 -3.25 13.61
C LYS A 130 -9.70 -3.07 12.29
N TYR A 131 -10.05 -2.06 11.49
CA TYR A 131 -9.37 -1.73 10.24
C TYR A 131 -8.32 -0.62 10.40
N ASN A 132 -7.88 -0.36 11.65
CA ASN A 132 -6.90 0.69 11.98
C ASN A 132 -7.30 2.09 11.48
N VAL A 133 -8.60 2.35 11.41
CA VAL A 133 -9.12 3.69 11.11
C VAL A 133 -9.31 4.44 12.42
N LYS A 134 -8.58 5.54 12.58
CA LYS A 134 -8.58 6.35 13.80
C LYS A 134 -9.04 7.77 13.50
N PRO A 135 -9.79 8.41 14.39
CA PRO A 135 -10.14 9.81 14.26
C PRO A 135 -8.90 10.70 14.40
N ILE A 136 -8.94 11.86 13.77
CA ILE A 136 -7.99 12.94 13.96
C ILE A 136 -8.60 13.86 15.01
N ASP A 137 -7.92 14.02 16.16
CA ASP A 137 -8.32 14.96 17.19
C ASP A 137 -7.75 16.33 16.80
N ALA A 138 -8.64 17.27 16.49
CA ALA A 138 -8.24 18.57 15.98
C ALA A 138 -8.63 19.74 16.91
N LEU A 139 -9.60 19.54 17.79
CA LEU A 139 -10.14 20.63 18.62
C LEU A 139 -9.08 21.21 19.57
N GLY A 140 -8.84 22.52 19.48
CA GLY A 140 -7.85 23.21 20.29
C GLY A 140 -6.41 23.13 19.78
N GLU A 141 -6.16 22.33 18.74
CA GLU A 141 -4.85 22.23 18.07
C GLU A 141 -4.64 23.37 17.08
N ILE A 142 -3.40 23.58 16.67
CA ILE A 142 -3.05 24.52 15.60
C ILE A 142 -3.37 23.89 14.25
N PHE A 143 -3.95 24.65 13.35
CA PHE A 143 -4.29 24.20 11.99
C PHE A 143 -3.05 23.71 11.23
N ASP A 144 -3.13 22.47 10.74
CA ASP A 144 -2.16 21.86 9.83
C ASP A 144 -2.86 21.47 8.52
N PRO A 145 -2.45 22.06 7.37
CA PRO A 145 -3.04 21.74 6.07
C PRO A 145 -2.97 20.27 5.64
N ASN A 146 -2.06 19.49 6.24
CA ASN A 146 -1.96 18.06 5.95
C ASN A 146 -3.12 17.27 6.56
N PHE A 147 -3.63 17.69 7.74
CA PHE A 147 -4.65 16.95 8.49
C PHE A 147 -6.01 17.64 8.52
N HIS A 148 -6.03 18.96 8.27
CA HIS A 148 -7.20 19.80 8.49
C HIS A 148 -7.57 20.59 7.23
N GLU A 149 -8.86 20.80 7.05
CA GLU A 149 -9.44 21.65 6.01
C GLU A 149 -10.28 22.75 6.66
N ALA A 150 -9.82 24.00 6.60
CA ALA A 150 -10.51 25.14 7.20
C ALA A 150 -11.62 25.61 6.28
N ILE A 151 -12.87 25.61 6.77
CA ILE A 151 -14.06 26.06 5.99
C ILE A 151 -14.67 27.35 6.57
N SER A 152 -14.31 27.73 7.80
CA SER A 152 -14.71 29.02 8.37
C SER A 152 -13.60 29.59 9.26
N ILE A 153 -13.63 30.91 9.38
CA ILE A 153 -12.69 31.66 10.21
C ILE A 153 -13.52 32.56 11.13
N ILE A 154 -13.25 32.48 12.43
CA ILE A 154 -13.87 33.38 13.41
C ILE A 154 -12.82 34.33 13.97
N SER A 155 -13.25 35.51 14.37
CA SER A 155 -12.42 36.45 15.10
C SER A 155 -12.59 36.20 16.62
N ASP A 156 -11.57 35.62 17.24
CA ASP A 156 -11.53 35.41 18.69
C ASP A 156 -10.19 35.90 19.25
N PRO A 157 -10.16 37.07 19.93
CA PRO A 157 -8.94 37.65 20.47
C PRO A 157 -8.38 36.85 21.65
N SER A 158 -9.11 35.92 22.22
CA SER A 158 -8.68 35.09 23.36
C SER A 158 -7.84 33.89 22.94
N LEU A 159 -7.89 33.53 21.66
CA LEU A 159 -7.16 32.38 21.11
C LEU A 159 -6.01 32.80 20.22
N ASP A 160 -5.02 31.95 20.08
CA ASP A 160 -3.94 32.15 19.12
C ASP A 160 -4.42 32.00 17.66
N ASP A 161 -3.71 32.69 16.76
CA ASP A 161 -4.01 32.59 15.33
C ASP A 161 -3.94 31.15 14.84
N ASN A 162 -4.91 30.77 14.00
CA ASN A 162 -5.04 29.43 13.43
C ASN A 162 -5.31 28.32 14.45
N THR A 163 -5.81 28.64 15.65
CA THR A 163 -6.30 27.61 16.59
C THR A 163 -7.64 27.09 16.10
N ILE A 164 -7.80 25.76 16.11
CA ILE A 164 -9.04 25.10 15.73
C ILE A 164 -10.07 25.28 16.86
N THR A 165 -11.14 26.00 16.56
CA THR A 165 -12.18 26.36 17.52
C THR A 165 -13.34 25.37 17.49
N LYS A 166 -13.56 24.73 16.35
CA LYS A 166 -14.65 23.77 16.17
C LYS A 166 -14.29 22.73 15.11
N GLU A 167 -14.64 21.48 15.41
CA GLU A 167 -14.68 20.40 14.40
C GLU A 167 -16.08 20.36 13.79
N ILE A 168 -16.19 20.59 12.50
CA ILE A 168 -17.47 20.53 11.77
C ILE A 168 -17.73 19.12 11.27
N ARG A 169 -16.68 18.42 10.87
CA ARG A 169 -16.70 17.01 10.49
C ARG A 169 -15.37 16.37 10.84
N LYS A 170 -15.40 15.25 11.55
CA LYS A 170 -14.19 14.52 11.94
C LYS A 170 -13.41 13.98 10.75
N GLY A 171 -12.10 14.17 10.76
CA GLY A 171 -11.13 13.53 9.89
C GLY A 171 -10.75 12.14 10.41
N TYR A 172 -10.20 11.32 9.52
CA TYR A 172 -9.76 9.96 9.85
C TYR A 172 -8.49 9.61 9.12
N ILE A 173 -7.65 8.82 9.80
CA ILE A 173 -6.41 8.22 9.24
C ILE A 173 -6.52 6.69 9.28
N SER A 174 -5.89 6.03 8.32
CA SER A 174 -5.72 4.58 8.27
C SER A 174 -4.28 4.26 7.95
N HIS A 175 -3.59 3.48 8.80
CA HIS A 175 -2.20 3.06 8.57
C HIS A 175 -1.30 4.24 8.16
N GLU A 176 -1.29 5.33 8.91
CA GLU A 176 -0.51 6.56 8.63
C GLU A 176 -0.95 7.36 7.38
N LYS A 177 -1.94 6.88 6.64
CA LYS A 177 -2.49 7.58 5.48
C LYS A 177 -3.78 8.28 5.87
N ILE A 178 -3.90 9.55 5.51
CA ILE A 178 -5.13 10.31 5.72
C ILE A 178 -6.20 9.79 4.75
N LEU A 179 -7.32 9.34 5.32
CA LEU A 179 -8.52 8.97 4.55
C LEU A 179 -9.28 10.22 4.14
N ARG A 180 -9.52 11.11 5.11
CA ARG A 180 -10.09 12.43 4.86
C ARG A 180 -9.63 13.42 5.94
N PRO A 181 -9.42 14.70 5.62
CA PRO A 181 -9.08 15.72 6.61
C PRO A 181 -10.26 16.02 7.52
N THR A 182 -9.96 16.58 8.71
CA THR A 182 -10.98 17.16 9.59
C THR A 182 -11.42 18.51 9.03
N LEU A 183 -12.74 18.71 8.83
CA LEU A 183 -13.28 20.02 8.50
C LEU A 183 -13.40 20.85 9.77
N VAL A 184 -12.74 22.01 9.78
CA VAL A 184 -12.56 22.81 10.97
C VAL A 184 -12.94 24.27 10.75
N GLU A 185 -13.26 24.92 11.87
CA GLU A 185 -13.31 26.35 12.00
C GLU A 185 -12.06 26.79 12.76
N ILE A 186 -11.39 27.86 12.31
CA ILE A 186 -10.16 28.36 12.92
C ILE A 186 -10.32 29.79 13.44
N SER A 187 -9.57 30.12 14.49
CA SER A 187 -9.48 31.48 15.03
C SER A 187 -8.52 32.34 14.20
N LYS A 188 -8.83 33.63 14.14
CA LYS A 188 -7.92 34.66 13.67
C LYS A 188 -7.96 35.84 14.62
N LYS A 189 -6.79 36.27 15.09
CA LYS A 189 -6.69 37.53 15.84
C LYS A 189 -7.02 38.69 14.90
N GLU A 190 -7.98 39.51 15.29
CA GLU A 190 -8.22 40.77 14.60
C GLU A 190 -7.02 41.67 14.83
N ASN A 191 -6.17 41.90 13.83
CA ASN A 191 -5.12 42.91 13.93
C ASN A 191 -5.78 44.28 14.03
N ASP A 192 -5.50 44.99 15.10
CA ASP A 192 -5.95 46.37 15.37
C ASP A 192 -5.53 47.39 14.30
N ASP A 193 -4.84 46.95 13.25
CA ASP A 193 -4.29 47.81 12.19
C ASP A 193 -5.37 48.48 11.31
N LYS A 194 -6.65 48.08 11.44
CA LYS A 194 -7.76 48.77 10.74
C LYS A 194 -8.42 49.89 11.51
N LYS A 195 -7.96 50.19 12.72
CA LYS A 195 -8.55 51.26 13.54
C LYS A 195 -8.23 52.68 13.03
N TRP A 196 -7.24 52.80 12.16
CA TRP A 196 -6.79 54.11 11.63
C TRP A 196 -7.48 54.56 10.31
N LEU A 197 -8.33 53.72 9.73
CA LEU A 197 -9.01 54.00 8.47
C LEU A 197 -10.46 54.48 8.62
N LYS A 198 -10.88 54.80 9.87
CA LYS A 198 -12.22 55.34 10.16
C LYS A 198 -12.16 56.72 10.87
N LEU A 199 -11.19 57.55 10.52
CA LEU A 199 -11.22 58.99 10.87
C LEU A 199 -11.27 59.83 9.63
#